data_2adce212892924ac3fb4ee7836579d43
#
_entry.id   2adce212892924ac3fb4ee7836579d43
#
_cell.length_a   1.000
_cell.length_b   1.000
_cell.length_c   1.000
_cell.angle_alpha   90.00
_cell.angle_beta   90.00
_cell.angle_gamma   90.00
#
_symmetry.space_group_name_H-M   'P 1'
#
loop_
_entity.id
_entity.type
_entity.pdbx_description
1 polymer ?
#
loop_
_entity_poly.entity_id
_entity_poly.type
_entity_poly.pdbx_seq_one_letter_code
_entity_poly.pdbx_strand_id
1 'polypeptide(L)'
;MKKSTNFVKRDAILVVDGQEILNYGRQSMQTYAPGHRLNSGPFGTMGVGLPFALGAKIAKPDKQVVCVHGDGSFGMNAMELDTAVRHKIPVLVVVSLNGGWTADPQRNKPGRELGYTRYDKLAEALGCYGEYVDKAEDIRPALDRESRWTRARWRLSMYAPTTAPAPGRCSLRSTRRDCGMAG
;
A
#
# COMPACT_ATOMS: atom_id res chain seq x y z
N MET A 1 31.69 -6.74 11.08
CA MET A 1 30.47 -7.32 10.48
C MET A 1 29.45 -6.21 10.32
N LYS A 2 29.15 -5.76 9.08
CA LYS A 2 28.07 -4.81 8.82
C LYS A 2 26.74 -5.53 9.14
N LYS A 3 26.01 -5.08 10.17
CA LYS A 3 24.67 -5.57 10.47
C LYS A 3 23.82 -5.36 9.23
N SER A 4 23.21 -6.42 8.73
CA SER A 4 22.24 -6.33 7.62
C SER A 4 21.18 -5.31 7.99
N THR A 5 21.14 -4.20 7.25
CA THR A 5 20.17 -3.11 7.46
C THR A 5 18.84 -3.38 6.77
N ASN A 6 18.65 -4.58 6.23
CA ASN A 6 17.45 -4.93 5.49
C ASN A 6 16.30 -5.24 6.45
N PHE A 7 15.22 -4.47 6.35
CA PHE A 7 13.97 -4.74 7.06
C PHE A 7 13.34 -6.07 6.64
N VAL A 8 13.35 -6.33 5.33
CA VAL A 8 12.78 -7.55 4.75
C VAL A 8 13.73 -8.73 4.95
N LYS A 9 13.21 -9.79 5.56
CA LYS A 9 13.98 -11.04 5.76
C LYS A 9 14.29 -11.70 4.41
N ARG A 10 15.40 -12.42 4.32
CA ARG A 10 15.77 -13.13 3.08
C ARG A 10 14.75 -14.19 2.66
N ASP A 11 14.04 -14.76 3.61
CA ASP A 11 13.02 -15.77 3.41
C ASP A 11 11.58 -15.22 3.43
N ALA A 12 11.43 -13.89 3.36
CA ALA A 12 10.14 -13.24 3.27
C ALA A 12 9.44 -13.53 1.94
N ILE A 13 8.11 -13.51 1.98
CA ILE A 13 7.27 -13.55 0.79
C ILE A 13 6.89 -12.11 0.44
N LEU A 14 7.19 -11.72 -0.78
CA LEU A 14 6.92 -10.38 -1.31
C LEU A 14 5.73 -10.45 -2.27
N VAL A 15 4.73 -9.65 -2.01
CA VAL A 15 3.59 -9.46 -2.90
C VAL A 15 3.63 -8.05 -3.42
N VAL A 16 3.57 -7.86 -4.73
CA VAL A 16 3.61 -6.52 -5.32
C VAL A 16 2.46 -6.37 -6.30
N ASP A 17 1.68 -5.32 -6.12
CA ASP A 17 0.48 -5.04 -6.91
C ASP A 17 0.38 -3.56 -7.28
N GLY A 18 -0.06 -3.29 -8.48
CA GLY A 18 -0.11 -1.97 -9.10
C GLY A 18 0.65 -1.99 -10.42
N GLN A 19 0.91 -0.85 -10.99
CA GLN A 19 1.68 -0.73 -12.23
C GLN A 19 3.06 -0.11 -11.98
N GLU A 20 3.11 1.14 -11.55
CA GLU A 20 4.37 1.85 -11.31
C GLU A 20 5.17 1.19 -10.19
N ILE A 21 4.55 0.99 -9.04
CA ILE A 21 5.20 0.37 -7.89
C ILE A 21 5.61 -1.09 -8.15
N LEU A 22 4.88 -1.81 -9.02
CA LEU A 22 5.26 -3.15 -9.44
C LEU A 22 6.62 -3.15 -10.16
N ASN A 23 6.85 -2.18 -11.05
CA ASN A 23 8.11 -2.04 -11.77
C ASN A 23 9.26 -1.69 -10.82
N TYR A 24 9.05 -0.74 -9.90
CA TYR A 24 10.04 -0.43 -8.87
C TYR A 24 10.31 -1.61 -7.94
N GLY A 25 9.28 -2.34 -7.55
CA GLY A 25 9.42 -3.54 -6.73
C GLY A 25 10.22 -4.65 -7.43
N ARG A 26 10.04 -4.81 -8.74
CA ARG A 26 10.83 -5.77 -9.53
C ARG A 26 12.30 -5.41 -9.59
N GLN A 27 12.61 -4.13 -9.68
CA GLN A 27 13.99 -3.63 -9.78
C GLN A 27 14.72 -3.59 -8.43
N SER A 28 14.02 -3.26 -7.36
CA SER A 28 14.63 -2.90 -6.08
C SER A 28 14.48 -3.94 -4.99
N MET A 29 13.44 -4.79 -5.05
CA MET A 29 13.15 -5.78 -4.01
C MET A 29 13.61 -7.17 -4.48
N GLN A 30 14.66 -7.68 -3.85
CA GLN A 30 15.19 -9.00 -4.16
C GLN A 30 14.41 -10.11 -3.46
N THR A 31 14.19 -11.23 -4.14
CA THR A 31 13.68 -12.47 -3.58
C THR A 31 14.71 -13.58 -3.74
N TYR A 32 14.83 -14.43 -2.72
CA TYR A 32 15.93 -15.40 -2.62
C TYR A 32 15.46 -16.85 -2.69
N ALA A 33 14.15 -17.07 -2.80
CA ALA A 33 13.58 -18.41 -2.91
C ALA A 33 12.49 -18.46 -4.00
N PRO A 34 12.36 -19.58 -4.72
CA PRO A 34 11.27 -19.77 -5.66
C PRO A 34 9.90 -19.64 -4.98
N GLY A 35 8.93 -19.04 -5.68
CA GLY A 35 7.58 -18.82 -5.15
C GLY A 35 7.45 -17.72 -4.08
N HIS A 36 8.55 -17.06 -3.69
CA HIS A 36 8.52 -15.98 -2.70
C HIS A 36 8.23 -14.59 -3.30
N ARG A 37 7.92 -14.51 -4.58
CA ARG A 37 7.39 -13.30 -5.21
C ARG A 37 6.06 -13.59 -5.88
N LEU A 38 5.03 -12.87 -5.47
CA LEU A 38 3.66 -13.00 -5.98
C LEU A 38 3.22 -11.69 -6.63
N ASN A 39 2.54 -11.81 -7.73
CA ASN A 39 1.84 -10.73 -8.44
C ASN A 39 0.80 -11.34 -9.38
N SER A 40 0.05 -10.52 -10.10
CA SER A 40 -0.97 -10.98 -11.07
C SER A 40 -0.42 -11.68 -12.32
N GLY A 41 0.90 -11.77 -12.48
CA GLY A 41 1.54 -12.39 -13.63
C GLY A 41 1.15 -11.72 -14.97
N PRO A 42 0.94 -12.51 -16.03
CA PRO A 42 0.65 -11.98 -17.36
C PRO A 42 -0.75 -11.36 -17.49
N PHE A 43 -1.67 -11.68 -16.60
CA PHE A 43 -3.02 -11.12 -16.63
C PHE A 43 -3.07 -9.64 -16.23
N GLY A 44 -2.09 -9.15 -15.47
CA GLY A 44 -2.00 -7.74 -15.08
C GLY A 44 -3.15 -7.23 -14.21
N THR A 45 -3.91 -8.12 -13.59
CA THR A 45 -5.05 -7.78 -12.73
C THR A 45 -4.56 -7.01 -11.51
N MET A 46 -5.13 -5.84 -11.26
CA MET A 46 -4.89 -5.07 -10.04
C MET A 46 -5.88 -5.44 -8.94
N GLY A 47 -5.50 -5.15 -7.69
CA GLY A 47 -6.32 -5.46 -6.50
C GLY A 47 -6.03 -6.84 -5.90
N VAL A 48 -5.20 -7.65 -6.52
CA VAL A 48 -4.89 -9.01 -6.04
C VAL A 48 -3.88 -9.05 -4.90
N GLY A 49 -3.16 -7.97 -4.66
CA GLY A 49 -2.01 -7.96 -3.75
C GLY A 49 -2.38 -8.32 -2.32
N LEU A 50 -3.35 -7.65 -1.72
CA LEU A 50 -3.75 -7.93 -0.35
C LEU A 50 -4.35 -9.35 -0.21
N PRO A 51 -5.30 -9.81 -1.05
CA PRO A 51 -5.75 -11.20 -1.05
C PRO A 51 -4.62 -12.22 -1.17
N PHE A 52 -3.66 -12.00 -2.05
CA PHE A 52 -2.50 -12.88 -2.20
C PHE A 52 -1.60 -12.87 -0.97
N ALA A 53 -1.42 -11.72 -0.33
CA ALA A 53 -0.64 -11.63 0.91
C ALA A 53 -1.29 -12.41 2.05
N LEU A 54 -2.61 -12.31 2.18
CA LEU A 54 -3.36 -13.09 3.17
C LEU A 54 -3.24 -14.58 2.90
N GLY A 55 -3.45 -15.01 1.65
CA GLY A 55 -3.29 -16.41 1.25
C GLY A 55 -1.86 -16.93 1.49
N ALA A 56 -0.85 -16.13 1.15
CA ALA A 56 0.55 -16.48 1.40
C ALA A 56 0.85 -16.64 2.90
N LYS A 57 0.27 -15.76 3.73
CA LYS A 57 0.46 -15.82 5.18
C LYS A 57 -0.22 -17.03 5.81
N ILE A 58 -1.40 -17.40 5.31
CA ILE A 58 -2.10 -18.64 5.72
C ILE A 58 -1.27 -19.86 5.32
N ALA A 59 -0.78 -19.90 4.08
CA ALA A 59 0.01 -21.03 3.57
C ALA A 59 1.39 -21.17 4.24
N LYS A 60 1.97 -20.05 4.69
CA LYS A 60 3.31 -19.97 5.30
C LYS A 60 3.28 -19.09 6.55
N PRO A 61 2.67 -19.56 7.64
CA PRO A 61 2.42 -18.74 8.84
C PRO A 61 3.70 -18.24 9.53
N ASP A 62 4.82 -18.93 9.38
CA ASP A 62 6.10 -18.54 9.98
C ASP A 62 6.87 -17.50 9.16
N LYS A 63 6.48 -17.27 7.92
CA LYS A 63 7.18 -16.32 7.04
C LYS A 63 6.71 -14.89 7.27
N GLN A 64 7.64 -13.96 7.12
CA GLN A 64 7.28 -12.55 6.94
C GLN A 64 6.61 -12.39 5.58
N VAL A 65 5.44 -11.78 5.54
CA VAL A 65 4.76 -11.42 4.30
C VAL A 65 4.67 -9.91 4.20
N VAL A 66 5.19 -9.37 3.11
CA VAL A 66 5.19 -7.94 2.82
C VAL A 66 4.45 -7.72 1.51
N CYS A 67 3.40 -6.93 1.57
CA CYS A 67 2.63 -6.54 0.40
C CYS A 67 2.89 -5.07 0.07
N VAL A 68 3.29 -4.79 -1.16
CA VAL A 68 3.51 -3.43 -1.65
C VAL A 68 2.50 -3.13 -2.73
N HIS A 69 1.70 -2.11 -2.49
CA HIS A 69 0.61 -1.68 -3.36
C HIS A 69 0.84 -0.30 -3.95
N GLY A 70 0.30 -0.03 -5.16
CA GLY A 70 -0.12 1.31 -5.53
C GLY A 70 -1.43 1.67 -4.83
N ASP A 71 -1.72 2.95 -4.71
CA ASP A 71 -2.97 3.44 -4.10
C ASP A 71 -4.23 2.97 -4.84
N GLY A 72 -4.20 3.00 -6.18
CA GLY A 72 -5.30 2.49 -7.00
C GLY A 72 -5.54 1.00 -6.82
N SER A 73 -4.50 0.17 -6.84
CA SER A 73 -4.64 -1.27 -6.65
C SER A 73 -5.07 -1.62 -5.22
N PHE A 74 -4.58 -0.88 -4.22
CA PHE A 74 -5.00 -1.07 -2.84
C PHE A 74 -6.48 -0.74 -2.65
N GLY A 75 -6.95 0.37 -3.20
CA GLY A 75 -8.34 0.80 -3.07
C GLY A 75 -9.37 -0.19 -3.64
N MET A 76 -8.96 -1.06 -4.58
CA MET A 76 -9.87 -2.07 -5.16
C MET A 76 -10.30 -3.15 -4.14
N ASN A 77 -9.41 -3.55 -3.23
CA ASN A 77 -9.67 -4.63 -2.26
C ASN A 77 -9.21 -4.26 -0.84
N ALA A 78 -9.22 -2.98 -0.49
CA ALA A 78 -8.82 -2.51 0.83
C ALA A 78 -9.65 -3.13 1.97
N MET A 79 -10.90 -3.55 1.70
CA MET A 79 -11.77 -4.22 2.67
C MET A 79 -11.25 -5.59 3.12
N GLU A 80 -10.29 -6.18 2.42
CA GLU A 80 -9.61 -7.39 2.88
C GLU A 80 -8.75 -7.16 4.15
N LEU A 81 -8.55 -5.90 4.57
CA LEU A 81 -8.02 -5.59 5.90
C LEU A 81 -8.95 -6.10 7.01
N ASP A 82 -10.28 -5.99 6.84
CA ASP A 82 -11.25 -6.56 7.76
C ASP A 82 -11.13 -8.10 7.83
N THR A 83 -10.94 -8.75 6.68
CA THR A 83 -10.64 -10.20 6.63
C THR A 83 -9.38 -10.53 7.42
N ALA A 84 -8.31 -9.75 7.24
CA ALA A 84 -7.06 -9.93 7.97
C ALA A 84 -7.27 -9.83 9.49
N VAL A 85 -8.05 -8.85 9.94
CA VAL A 85 -8.34 -8.63 11.37
C VAL A 85 -9.18 -9.77 11.95
N ARG A 86 -10.31 -10.09 11.30
CA ARG A 86 -11.23 -11.14 11.76
C ARG A 86 -10.54 -12.51 11.86
N HIS A 87 -9.67 -12.83 10.92
CA HIS A 87 -8.98 -14.12 10.86
C HIS A 87 -7.57 -14.09 11.47
N LYS A 88 -7.15 -12.97 12.05
CA LYS A 88 -5.85 -12.81 12.73
C LYS A 88 -4.67 -13.18 11.82
N ILE A 89 -4.67 -12.71 10.55
CA ILE A 89 -3.65 -12.99 9.52
C ILE A 89 -2.67 -11.81 9.44
N PRO A 90 -1.47 -11.84 10.10
CA PRO A 90 -0.54 -10.70 10.14
C PRO A 90 0.23 -10.54 8.84
N VAL A 91 0.02 -9.41 8.18
CA VAL A 91 0.76 -8.99 6.98
C VAL A 91 1.19 -7.53 7.12
N LEU A 92 2.35 -7.20 6.58
CA LEU A 92 2.74 -5.80 6.40
C LEU A 92 2.27 -5.34 5.04
N VAL A 93 1.53 -4.25 5.00
CA VAL A 93 1.11 -3.61 3.76
C VAL A 93 1.74 -2.23 3.65
N VAL A 94 2.40 -1.97 2.53
CA VAL A 94 2.98 -0.67 2.19
C VAL A 94 2.27 -0.14 0.96
N VAL A 95 1.63 1.01 1.07
CA VAL A 95 0.95 1.67 -0.05
C VAL A 95 1.79 2.82 -0.57
N SER A 96 2.18 2.74 -1.85
CA SER A 96 2.80 3.85 -2.57
C SER A 96 1.69 4.80 -3.03
N LEU A 97 1.55 5.90 -2.33
CA LEU A 97 0.47 6.85 -2.52
C LEU A 97 0.91 7.97 -3.48
N ASN A 98 0.76 7.75 -4.78
CA ASN A 98 1.07 8.75 -5.81
C ASN A 98 -0.16 9.57 -6.25
N GLY A 99 -1.34 9.27 -5.73
CA GLY A 99 -2.58 10.00 -5.97
C GLY A 99 -3.23 9.72 -7.32
N GLY A 100 -2.89 8.64 -8.01
CA GLY A 100 -3.47 8.39 -9.32
C GLY A 100 -3.19 7.03 -9.94
N TRP A 101 -3.99 6.72 -10.95
CA TRP A 101 -3.80 5.56 -11.81
C TRP A 101 -2.62 5.78 -12.75
N THR A 102 -1.60 4.95 -12.68
CA THR A 102 -0.37 5.03 -13.46
C THR A 102 0.42 6.33 -13.23
N ALA A 103 1.69 6.34 -13.67
CA ALA A 103 2.47 7.56 -13.75
C ALA A 103 1.86 8.49 -14.82
N ASP A 104 1.26 9.58 -14.38
CA ASP A 104 0.78 10.66 -15.24
C ASP A 104 1.31 11.99 -14.70
N PRO A 105 2.56 12.36 -15.06
CA PRO A 105 3.21 13.56 -14.52
C PRO A 105 2.45 14.84 -14.78
N GLN A 106 1.73 14.94 -15.89
CA GLN A 106 0.96 16.12 -16.25
C GLN A 106 -0.43 16.14 -15.59
N ARG A 107 -0.90 15.02 -15.04
CA ARG A 107 -2.23 14.86 -14.43
C ARG A 107 -3.38 15.40 -15.28
N ASN A 108 -3.26 15.27 -16.60
CA ASN A 108 -4.20 15.84 -17.57
C ASN A 108 -5.11 14.81 -18.22
N LYS A 109 -5.01 13.54 -17.84
CA LYS A 109 -5.85 12.47 -18.40
C LYS A 109 -7.08 12.26 -17.52
N PRO A 110 -8.28 12.33 -18.09
CA PRO A 110 -9.52 12.09 -17.35
C PRO A 110 -9.53 10.74 -16.62
N GLY A 111 -10.06 10.73 -15.40
CA GLY A 111 -10.21 9.50 -14.60
C GLY A 111 -8.93 8.91 -14.05
N ARG A 112 -7.80 9.59 -14.18
CA ARG A 112 -6.51 9.11 -13.64
C ARG A 112 -6.26 9.56 -12.22
N GLU A 113 -6.83 10.66 -11.80
CA GLU A 113 -6.60 11.23 -10.48
C GLU A 113 -7.47 10.54 -9.43
N LEU A 114 -6.83 10.09 -8.35
CA LEU A 114 -7.48 9.45 -7.20
C LEU A 114 -7.42 10.32 -5.93
N GLY A 115 -6.59 11.38 -5.95
CA GLY A 115 -6.29 12.15 -4.75
C GLY A 115 -5.42 11.37 -3.76
N TYR A 116 -5.25 11.96 -2.57
CA TYR A 116 -4.41 11.37 -1.50
C TYR A 116 -5.29 10.87 -0.36
N THR A 117 -5.99 9.76 -0.63
CA THR A 117 -6.85 9.12 0.36
C THR A 117 -6.07 8.70 1.60
N ARG A 118 -6.57 9.02 2.78
CA ARG A 118 -6.00 8.63 4.07
C ARG A 118 -6.34 7.18 4.39
N TYR A 119 -5.68 6.27 3.70
CA TYR A 119 -5.86 4.83 3.90
C TYR A 119 -5.37 4.35 5.28
N ASP A 120 -4.45 5.09 5.91
CA ASP A 120 -4.10 4.88 7.32
C ASP A 120 -5.31 4.99 8.24
N LYS A 121 -6.19 5.97 8.00
CA LYS A 121 -7.44 6.12 8.75
C LYS A 121 -8.47 5.04 8.43
N LEU A 122 -8.52 4.60 7.17
CA LEU A 122 -9.32 3.43 6.80
C LEU A 122 -8.84 2.18 7.54
N ALA A 123 -7.53 1.95 7.57
CA ALA A 123 -6.94 0.82 8.29
C ALA A 123 -7.28 0.86 9.79
N GLU A 124 -7.16 2.03 10.43
CA GLU A 124 -7.55 2.23 11.83
C GLU A 124 -9.03 1.91 12.07
N ALA A 125 -9.92 2.38 11.17
CA ALA A 125 -11.36 2.13 11.26
C ALA A 125 -11.71 0.64 11.15
N LEU A 126 -10.91 -0.14 10.41
CA LEU A 126 -11.06 -1.59 10.27
C LEU A 126 -10.32 -2.38 11.37
N GLY A 127 -9.74 -1.70 12.37
CA GLY A 127 -9.04 -2.33 13.50
C GLY A 127 -7.58 -2.65 13.24
N CYS A 128 -7.01 -2.16 12.14
CA CYS A 128 -5.58 -2.22 11.85
C CYS A 128 -4.81 -1.08 12.52
N TYR A 129 -3.51 -1.16 12.51
CA TYR A 129 -2.66 0.01 12.74
C TYR A 129 -2.41 0.71 11.40
N GLY A 130 -2.67 1.99 11.34
CA GLY A 130 -2.38 2.84 10.20
C GLY A 130 -1.27 3.83 10.53
N GLU A 131 -0.31 4.01 9.62
CA GLU A 131 0.72 5.03 9.74
C GLU A 131 0.91 5.72 8.39
N TYR A 132 0.88 7.05 8.39
CA TYR A 132 1.13 7.87 7.22
C TYR A 132 2.52 8.46 7.29
N VAL A 133 3.29 8.31 6.21
CA VAL A 133 4.67 8.79 6.09
C VAL A 133 4.77 9.65 4.85
N ASP A 134 5.20 10.89 4.99
CA ASP A 134 5.36 11.86 3.91
C ASP A 134 6.82 12.17 3.55
N LYS A 135 7.77 11.69 4.35
CA LYS A 135 9.20 11.91 4.12
C LYS A 135 9.94 10.58 3.97
N ALA A 136 10.87 10.54 3.04
CA ALA A 136 11.65 9.33 2.75
C ALA A 136 12.45 8.83 3.96
N GLU A 137 13.01 9.75 4.75
CA GLU A 137 13.78 9.45 5.96
C GLU A 137 12.96 8.77 7.07
N ASP A 138 11.64 8.99 7.09
CA ASP A 138 10.74 8.43 8.09
C ASP A 138 10.23 7.02 7.73
N ILE A 139 10.43 6.57 6.48
CA ILE A 139 9.99 5.23 6.04
C ILE A 139 10.63 4.14 6.90
N ARG A 140 11.95 4.19 7.08
CA ARG A 140 12.66 3.17 7.85
C ARG A 140 12.28 3.15 9.33
N PRO A 141 12.18 4.29 10.03
CA PRO A 141 11.63 4.35 11.38
C PRO A 141 10.21 3.78 11.49
N ALA A 142 9.33 4.07 10.52
CA ALA A 142 7.97 3.53 10.48
C ALA A 142 7.98 2.00 10.36
N LEU A 143 8.76 1.45 9.43
CA LEU A 143 8.91 0.00 9.26
C LEU A 143 9.52 -0.67 10.51
N ASP A 144 10.47 -0.03 11.19
CA ASP A 144 11.08 -0.57 12.41
C ASP A 144 10.11 -0.56 13.60
N ARG A 145 9.22 0.42 13.70
CA ARG A 145 8.10 0.40 14.65
C ARG A 145 7.18 -0.79 14.39
N GLU A 146 6.95 -1.08 13.13
CA GLU A 146 6.18 -2.22 12.65
C GLU A 146 6.73 -3.56 13.16
N SER A 147 8.05 -3.79 13.05
CA SER A 147 8.69 -5.06 13.40
C SER A 147 8.57 -5.43 14.89
N ARG A 148 8.40 -4.43 15.77
CA ARG A 148 8.29 -4.62 17.22
C ARG A 148 6.92 -5.16 17.68
N TRP A 149 5.89 -5.05 16.83
CA TRP A 149 4.51 -5.34 17.20
C TRP A 149 3.92 -6.61 16.55
N THR A 150 4.76 -7.48 16.02
CA THR A 150 4.39 -8.67 15.24
C THR A 150 3.49 -9.70 15.96
N ARG A 151 3.07 -9.45 17.18
CA ARG A 151 2.22 -10.41 17.93
C ARG A 151 0.77 -9.99 18.16
N ALA A 152 0.36 -8.76 17.87
CA ALA A 152 -0.96 -8.31 18.34
C ALA A 152 -1.79 -7.37 17.46
N ARG A 153 -1.29 -6.75 16.39
CA ARG A 153 -2.09 -5.80 15.59
C ARG A 153 -1.69 -5.79 14.11
N TRP A 154 -2.66 -5.64 13.24
CA TRP A 154 -2.58 -5.52 11.79
C TRP A 154 -2.09 -4.12 11.40
N ARG A 155 -1.22 -3.99 10.38
CA ARG A 155 -0.59 -2.70 10.09
C ARG A 155 -0.54 -2.37 8.61
N LEU A 156 -0.88 -1.12 8.33
CA LEU A 156 -0.73 -0.47 7.04
C LEU A 156 0.23 0.70 7.21
N SER A 157 1.39 0.66 6.56
CA SER A 157 2.29 1.81 6.41
C SER A 157 2.11 2.44 5.04
N MET A 158 2.00 3.75 4.98
CA MET A 158 1.76 4.47 3.73
C MET A 158 2.85 5.50 3.50
N TYR A 159 3.33 5.55 2.27
CA TYR A 159 4.31 6.51 1.81
C TYR A 159 3.74 7.36 0.67
N ALA A 160 3.74 8.67 0.84
CA ALA A 160 3.49 9.64 -0.22
C ALA A 160 4.85 10.12 -0.77
N PRO A 161 5.14 9.98 -2.07
CA PRO A 161 6.38 10.51 -2.61
C PRO A 161 6.43 12.04 -2.48
N THR A 162 7.59 12.58 -2.13
CA THR A 162 7.85 14.00 -1.85
C THR A 162 7.63 14.96 -3.03
N THR A 163 7.27 14.48 -4.21
CA THR A 163 6.91 15.31 -5.37
C THR A 163 5.44 15.70 -5.42
N ALA A 164 4.63 15.17 -4.51
CA ALA A 164 3.25 15.59 -4.39
C ALA A 164 3.17 16.94 -3.65
N PRO A 165 2.43 17.94 -4.15
CA PRO A 165 2.13 19.12 -3.36
C PRO A 165 1.42 18.67 -2.08
N ALA A 166 1.78 19.27 -0.95
CA ALA A 166 1.11 19.01 0.32
C ALA A 166 -0.42 19.07 0.10
N PRO A 167 -1.22 18.16 0.69
CA PRO A 167 -2.65 18.19 0.53
C PRO A 167 -3.16 19.55 0.96
N GLY A 168 -3.54 20.37 -0.01
CA GLY A 168 -4.23 21.62 0.25
C GLY A 168 -5.44 21.26 1.09
N ARG A 169 -5.63 21.95 2.22
CA ARG A 169 -6.84 21.78 3.03
C ARG A 169 -8.01 21.89 2.08
N CYS A 170 -8.75 20.81 1.91
CA CYS A 170 -10.04 20.84 1.23
C CYS A 170 -10.89 21.82 2.03
N SER A 171 -10.89 23.09 1.62
CA SER A 171 -11.85 24.04 2.10
C SER A 171 -13.16 23.65 1.45
N LEU A 172 -13.99 22.92 2.18
CA LEU A 172 -15.42 22.84 1.93
C LEU A 172 -15.99 24.26 2.07
N ARG A 173 -15.69 25.13 1.11
CA ARG A 173 -16.55 26.29 0.88
C ARG A 173 -17.74 25.77 0.09
N SER A 174 -18.86 25.66 0.78
CA SER A 174 -20.16 25.55 0.18
C SER A 174 -20.35 26.74 -0.79
N THR A 175 -20.21 26.50 -2.06
CA THR A 175 -20.89 27.29 -3.07
C THR A 175 -21.95 26.40 -3.70
N ARG A 176 -23.13 26.41 -3.08
CA ARG A 176 -24.38 26.20 -3.82
C ARG A 176 -24.45 27.33 -4.87
N ARG A 177 -24.09 27.03 -6.08
CA ARG A 177 -24.58 27.63 -7.35
C ARG A 177 -23.81 26.95 -8.47
N ASP A 178 -24.61 26.61 -9.47
CA ASP A 178 -24.29 26.09 -10.80
C ASP A 178 -24.47 24.59 -11.01
N CYS A 179 -25.67 24.14 -10.71
CA CYS A 179 -26.28 23.05 -11.47
C CYS A 179 -27.38 23.71 -12.35
N GLY A 180 -26.95 24.41 -13.38
CA GLY A 180 -27.83 24.92 -14.45
C GLY A 180 -28.14 23.75 -15.37
N MET A 181 -29.34 23.21 -15.27
CA MET A 181 -29.94 22.48 -16.38
C MET A 181 -30.22 23.47 -17.49
N ALA A 182 -29.53 23.36 -18.60
CA ALA A 182 -29.97 23.90 -19.87
C ALA A 182 -30.76 22.82 -20.59
N GLY A 183 -31.98 23.16 -20.98
CA GLY A 183 -32.94 22.34 -21.71
C GLY A 183 -32.55 22.03 -23.17
#